data_d84cdaae8c5aedae0fbd0043398433fb
#
_entry.id   d84cdaae8c5aedae0fbd0043398433fb
#
_cell.length_a   1.000
_cell.length_b   1.000
_cell.length_c   1.000
_cell.angle_alpha   90.00
_cell.angle_beta   90.00
_cell.angle_gamma   90.00
#
_symmetry.space_group_name_H-M   'P 1'
#
loop_
_entity.id
_entity.type
_entity.pdbx_description
1 polymer ?
#
loop_
_entity_poly.entity_id
_entity_poly.type
_entity_poly.pdbx_seq_one_letter_code
_entity_poly.pdbx_strand_id
1 'polypeptide(L)'
;GELASCDQSGSVKIWDLGENKCSHELIPEEDVPMRSVSIASDGSCLVAANNKGRVYVWKMRSGVAEDDQHEHTELEPVTKFQAHDTYITRCALSPDARYLATCSADTTVKLWSTSQYRFALNKVLQGHQRWVWDVSFSADSAYLVSASSDHVARLWELSSGKTMRQYNGHHR
;
A
#
# COMPACT_ATOMS: atom_id res chain seq x y z
N GLY A 1 10.23 12.23 -12.63
CA GLY A 1 9.26 11.64 -11.71
C GLY A 1 8.64 10.37 -12.28
N GLU A 2 8.23 9.50 -11.40
CA GLU A 2 7.60 8.23 -11.75
C GLU A 2 6.22 8.10 -11.10
N LEU A 3 5.34 7.37 -11.78
CA LEU A 3 4.00 7.05 -11.31
C LEU A 3 3.79 5.54 -11.39
N ALA A 4 3.18 4.96 -10.36
CA ALA A 4 2.76 3.56 -10.37
C ALA A 4 1.25 3.44 -10.58
N SER A 5 0.83 2.48 -11.38
CA SER A 5 -0.57 2.12 -11.57
C SER A 5 -0.76 0.61 -11.51
N CYS A 6 -1.98 0.17 -11.25
CA CYS A 6 -2.34 -1.25 -11.25
C CYS A 6 -3.70 -1.46 -11.90
N ASP A 7 -3.99 -2.70 -12.30
CA ASP A 7 -5.20 -3.03 -13.04
C ASP A 7 -5.83 -4.39 -12.68
N GLN A 8 -6.97 -4.66 -13.30
CA GLN A 8 -7.77 -5.86 -13.10
C GLN A 8 -7.09 -7.16 -13.61
N SER A 9 -6.13 -7.03 -14.50
CA SER A 9 -5.38 -8.19 -15.01
C SER A 9 -4.27 -8.65 -14.05
N GLY A 10 -4.00 -7.88 -12.98
CA GLY A 10 -2.92 -8.14 -12.04
C GLY A 10 -1.61 -7.46 -12.39
N SER A 11 -1.63 -6.54 -13.35
CA SER A 11 -0.45 -5.79 -13.78
C SER A 11 -0.19 -4.59 -12.88
N VAL A 12 1.09 -4.37 -12.59
CA VAL A 12 1.61 -3.15 -11.97
C VAL A 12 2.54 -2.49 -12.99
N LYS A 13 2.27 -1.23 -13.30
CA LYS A 13 3.04 -0.46 -14.28
C LYS A 13 3.71 0.73 -13.63
N ILE A 14 4.97 0.95 -14.00
CA ILE A 14 5.73 2.13 -13.62
C ILE A 14 5.87 3.02 -14.86
N TRP A 15 5.46 4.26 -14.73
CA TRP A 15 5.46 5.25 -15.80
C TRP A 15 6.53 6.30 -15.55
N ASP A 16 7.38 6.52 -16.53
CA ASP A 16 8.30 7.65 -16.54
C ASP A 16 7.57 8.89 -17.05
N LEU A 17 7.36 9.87 -16.19
CA LEU A 17 6.65 11.10 -16.51
C LEU A 17 7.49 12.04 -17.39
N GLY A 18 8.82 11.95 -17.32
CA GLY A 18 9.71 12.74 -18.18
C GLY A 18 9.71 12.28 -19.63
N GLU A 19 9.72 10.97 -19.85
CA GLU A 19 9.70 10.36 -21.19
C GLU A 19 8.29 9.99 -21.66
N ASN A 20 7.30 10.13 -20.78
CA ASN A 20 5.89 9.82 -21.04
C ASN A 20 5.67 8.40 -21.58
N LYS A 21 6.34 7.43 -20.97
CA LYS A 21 6.24 6.02 -21.35
C LYS A 21 6.21 5.09 -20.13
N CYS A 22 5.69 3.87 -20.33
CA CYS A 22 5.77 2.79 -19.37
C CYS A 22 7.19 2.22 -19.35
N SER A 23 7.88 2.36 -18.19
CA SER A 23 9.24 1.86 -18.04
C SER A 23 9.29 0.43 -17.54
N HIS A 24 8.31 0.00 -16.75
CA HIS A 24 8.23 -1.35 -16.18
C HIS A 24 6.79 -1.84 -16.16
N GLU A 25 6.62 -3.14 -16.41
CA GLU A 25 5.37 -3.86 -16.19
C GLU A 25 5.67 -5.12 -15.40
N LEU A 26 4.97 -5.29 -14.27
CA LEU A 26 5.12 -6.42 -13.37
C LEU A 26 3.78 -7.15 -13.27
N ILE A 27 3.80 -8.47 -13.38
CA ILE A 27 2.62 -9.31 -13.22
C ILE A 27 2.93 -10.34 -12.13
N PRO A 28 2.77 -9.97 -10.84
CA PRO A 28 3.11 -10.86 -9.73
C PRO A 28 2.26 -12.14 -9.70
N GLU A 29 1.02 -12.03 -10.12
CA GLU A 29 0.07 -13.15 -10.14
C GLU A 29 -0.92 -12.93 -11.27
N GLU A 30 -0.93 -13.83 -12.26
CA GLU A 30 -1.80 -13.73 -13.43
C GLU A 30 -3.26 -13.87 -13.05
N ASP A 31 -4.11 -13.09 -13.71
CA ASP A 31 -5.57 -13.11 -13.56
C ASP A 31 -6.10 -12.84 -12.15
N VAL A 32 -5.27 -12.26 -11.28
CA VAL A 32 -5.69 -11.79 -9.97
C VAL A 32 -5.64 -10.26 -9.96
N PRO A 33 -6.79 -9.58 -9.86
CA PRO A 33 -6.80 -8.13 -9.87
C PRO A 33 -5.90 -7.52 -8.81
N MET A 34 -5.06 -6.58 -9.24
CA MET A 34 -4.25 -5.76 -8.36
C MET A 34 -5.07 -4.53 -7.97
N ARG A 35 -5.29 -4.33 -6.68
CA ARG A 35 -6.20 -3.31 -6.17
C ARG A 35 -5.55 -2.01 -5.79
N SER A 36 -4.32 -2.06 -5.31
CA SER A 36 -3.67 -0.87 -4.80
C SER A 36 -2.16 -0.98 -4.92
N VAL A 37 -1.53 0.14 -5.20
CA VAL A 37 -0.07 0.28 -5.18
C VAL A 37 0.30 1.48 -4.32
N SER A 38 1.48 1.43 -3.72
CA SER A 38 2.03 2.55 -2.96
C SER A 38 3.55 2.60 -3.16
N ILE A 39 4.07 3.81 -3.36
CA ILE A 39 5.51 4.06 -3.43
C ILE A 39 5.92 4.82 -2.16
N ALA A 40 7.01 4.41 -1.54
CA ALA A 40 7.57 5.14 -0.42
C ALA A 40 7.97 6.57 -0.84
N SER A 41 7.74 7.55 0.04
CA SER A 41 8.03 8.96 -0.25
C SER A 41 9.51 9.22 -0.54
N ASP A 42 10.40 8.39 0.02
CA ASP A 42 11.84 8.42 -0.25
C ASP A 42 12.25 7.64 -1.51
N GLY A 43 11.30 7.04 -2.23
CA GLY A 43 11.56 6.25 -3.42
C GLY A 43 12.21 4.89 -3.17
N SER A 44 12.26 4.41 -1.93
CA SER A 44 12.99 3.19 -1.57
C SER A 44 12.28 1.89 -1.91
N CYS A 45 10.97 1.88 -1.93
CA CYS A 45 10.20 0.67 -2.23
C CYS A 45 8.84 0.94 -2.88
N LEU A 46 8.37 -0.09 -3.57
CA LEU A 46 7.06 -0.20 -4.18
C LEU A 46 6.32 -1.37 -3.53
N VAL A 47 5.06 -1.15 -3.17
CA VAL A 47 4.19 -2.17 -2.60
C VAL A 47 2.92 -2.28 -3.44
N ALA A 48 2.49 -3.50 -3.73
CA ALA A 48 1.23 -3.77 -4.42
C ALA A 48 0.43 -4.83 -3.67
N ALA A 49 -0.89 -4.68 -3.67
CA ALA A 49 -1.81 -5.56 -2.96
C ALA A 49 -2.95 -6.00 -3.86
N ASN A 50 -3.35 -7.27 -3.77
CA ASN A 50 -4.30 -7.90 -4.67
C ASN A 50 -5.60 -8.39 -4.00
N ASN A 51 -6.51 -8.87 -4.83
CA ASN A 51 -7.82 -9.39 -4.41
C ASN A 51 -7.76 -10.67 -3.57
N LYS A 52 -6.65 -11.38 -3.59
CA LYS A 52 -6.47 -12.58 -2.75
C LYS A 52 -5.85 -12.28 -1.39
N GLY A 53 -5.69 -11.00 -1.05
CA GLY A 53 -5.11 -10.57 0.23
C GLY A 53 -3.59 -10.65 0.28
N ARG A 54 -2.93 -10.76 -0.87
CA ARG A 54 -1.47 -10.87 -0.98
C ARG A 54 -0.84 -9.52 -1.23
N VAL A 55 0.32 -9.31 -0.61
CA VAL A 55 1.15 -8.13 -0.75
C VAL A 55 2.48 -8.53 -1.38
N TYR A 56 2.90 -7.73 -2.36
CA TYR A 56 4.19 -7.88 -3.05
C TYR A 56 5.01 -6.62 -2.84
N VAL A 57 6.30 -6.78 -2.54
CA VAL A 57 7.21 -5.67 -2.24
C VAL A 57 8.46 -5.75 -3.12
N TRP A 58 8.83 -4.63 -3.70
CA TRP A 58 10.06 -4.45 -4.47
C TRP A 58 10.88 -3.31 -3.88
N LYS A 59 12.19 -3.51 -3.80
CA LYS A 59 13.12 -2.40 -3.63
C LYS A 59 13.23 -1.63 -4.93
N MET A 60 13.26 -0.32 -4.81
CA MET A 60 13.50 0.59 -5.94
C MET A 60 14.91 1.15 -5.83
N ARG A 61 15.69 1.02 -6.90
CA ARG A 61 17.04 1.57 -6.98
C ARG A 61 17.15 2.43 -8.22
N SER A 62 17.69 3.64 -8.04
CA SER A 62 18.09 4.45 -9.17
C SER A 62 19.44 3.96 -9.67
N GLY A 63 19.54 3.66 -10.97
CA GLY A 63 20.75 3.22 -11.63
C GLY A 63 21.02 4.08 -12.86
N VAL A 64 22.31 4.23 -13.19
CA VAL A 64 22.76 4.78 -14.46
C VAL A 64 23.41 3.64 -15.22
N ALA A 65 22.85 3.27 -16.40
CA ALA A 65 23.49 2.29 -17.24
C ALA A 65 24.82 2.83 -17.78
N GLU A 66 25.85 1.98 -17.86
CA GLU A 66 27.19 2.39 -18.33
C GLU A 66 27.18 3.04 -19.72
N ASP A 67 26.24 2.64 -20.56
CA ASP A 67 26.09 3.12 -21.95
C ASP A 67 25.00 4.19 -22.11
N ASP A 68 24.28 4.54 -21.06
CA ASP A 68 23.17 5.48 -21.12
C ASP A 68 23.30 6.51 -19.99
N GLN A 69 23.26 7.80 -20.34
CA GLN A 69 23.31 8.89 -19.35
C GLN A 69 21.97 9.14 -18.66
N HIS A 70 20.96 8.30 -18.91
CA HIS A 70 19.65 8.43 -18.31
C HIS A 70 19.53 7.60 -17.04
N GLU A 71 19.02 8.23 -15.98
CA GLU A 71 18.62 7.51 -14.78
C GLU A 71 17.46 6.59 -15.11
N HIS A 72 17.55 5.34 -14.70
CA HIS A 72 16.44 4.40 -14.74
C HIS A 72 16.27 3.74 -13.38
N THR A 73 15.06 3.34 -13.08
CA THR A 73 14.74 2.64 -11.83
C THR A 73 14.84 1.14 -12.05
N GLU A 74 15.56 0.47 -11.17
CA GLU A 74 15.59 -0.99 -11.07
C GLU A 74 14.66 -1.44 -9.95
N LEU A 75 13.92 -2.51 -10.20
CA LEU A 75 12.99 -3.12 -9.24
C LEU A 75 13.50 -4.50 -8.85
N GLU A 76 13.76 -4.70 -7.56
CA GLU A 76 14.21 -5.96 -7.00
C GLU A 76 13.11 -6.55 -6.10
N PRO A 77 12.54 -7.72 -6.43
CA PRO A 77 11.58 -8.38 -5.53
C PRO A 77 12.25 -8.73 -4.20
N VAL A 78 11.66 -8.33 -3.09
CA VAL A 78 12.24 -8.58 -1.77
C VAL A 78 11.36 -9.40 -0.86
N THR A 79 10.04 -9.26 -0.96
CA THR A 79 9.13 -10.08 -0.15
C THR A 79 7.73 -10.16 -0.76
N LYS A 80 7.03 -11.19 -0.38
CA LYS A 80 5.58 -11.36 -0.61
C LYS A 80 4.99 -12.04 0.60
N PHE A 81 3.76 -11.66 0.97
CA PHE A 81 3.11 -12.26 2.13
C PHE A 81 1.59 -12.18 2.02
N GLN A 82 0.92 -13.08 2.73
CA GLN A 82 -0.53 -13.10 2.87
C GLN A 82 -0.92 -12.15 4.00
N ALA A 83 -1.41 -10.96 3.66
CA ALA A 83 -1.79 -9.94 4.65
C ALA A 83 -3.19 -10.19 5.20
N HIS A 84 -4.13 -10.54 4.34
CA HIS A 84 -5.52 -10.83 4.69
C HIS A 84 -5.99 -12.08 3.94
N ASP A 85 -7.05 -12.71 4.41
CA ASP A 85 -7.60 -13.91 3.76
C ASP A 85 -8.56 -13.59 2.63
N THR A 86 -8.86 -12.32 2.41
CA THR A 86 -9.76 -11.84 1.37
C THR A 86 -9.24 -10.53 0.76
N TYR A 87 -10.08 -9.83 -0.01
CA TYR A 87 -9.71 -8.63 -0.75
C TYR A 87 -8.98 -7.60 0.10
N ILE A 88 -7.83 -7.14 -0.37
CA ILE A 88 -7.23 -5.89 0.08
C ILE A 88 -7.78 -4.78 -0.81
N THR A 89 -8.40 -3.79 -0.20
CA THR A 89 -9.00 -2.66 -0.92
C THR A 89 -8.01 -1.52 -1.11
N ARG A 90 -7.09 -1.36 -0.16
CA ARG A 90 -6.05 -0.33 -0.20
C ARG A 90 -4.83 -0.75 0.59
N CYS A 91 -3.66 -0.39 0.08
CA CYS A 91 -2.42 -0.38 0.84
C CYS A 91 -1.78 1.01 0.77
N ALA A 92 -1.11 1.43 1.83
CA ALA A 92 -0.44 2.72 1.89
C ALA A 92 0.80 2.64 2.77
N LEU A 93 1.93 3.13 2.26
CA LEU A 93 3.13 3.33 3.06
C LEU A 93 3.00 4.63 3.85
N SER A 94 3.45 4.62 5.11
CA SER A 94 3.48 5.85 5.92
C SER A 94 4.47 6.86 5.33
N PRO A 95 4.28 8.18 5.59
CA PRO A 95 5.20 9.21 5.09
C PRO A 95 6.65 9.00 5.50
N ASP A 96 6.90 8.43 6.70
CA ASP A 96 8.25 8.08 7.17
C ASP A 96 8.76 6.73 6.65
N ALA A 97 7.98 6.04 5.81
CA ALA A 97 8.27 4.73 5.23
C ALA A 97 8.50 3.59 6.26
N ARG A 98 8.13 3.77 7.52
CA ARG A 98 8.33 2.76 8.58
C ARG A 98 7.21 1.73 8.67
N TYR A 99 6.03 2.06 8.16
CA TYR A 99 4.86 1.21 8.25
C TYR A 99 4.15 1.10 6.92
N LEU A 100 3.59 -0.06 6.68
CA LEU A 100 2.59 -0.30 5.64
C LEU A 100 1.25 -0.54 6.31
N ALA A 101 0.21 0.16 5.87
CA ALA A 101 -1.17 -0.13 6.24
C ALA A 101 -1.85 -0.89 5.10
N THR A 102 -2.55 -1.95 5.44
CA THR A 102 -3.43 -2.68 4.52
C THR A 102 -4.83 -2.71 5.08
N CYS A 103 -5.83 -2.38 4.28
CA CYS A 103 -7.23 -2.50 4.69
C CYS A 103 -7.99 -3.45 3.78
N SER A 104 -9.01 -4.10 4.33
CA SER A 104 -9.59 -5.27 3.71
C SER A 104 -11.11 -5.36 3.87
N ALA A 105 -11.69 -6.18 3.01
CA ALA A 105 -13.05 -6.67 3.12
C ALA A 105 -13.29 -7.50 4.40
N ASP A 106 -12.23 -7.93 5.08
CA ASP A 106 -12.33 -8.66 6.36
C ASP A 106 -12.64 -7.75 7.56
N THR A 107 -12.88 -6.46 7.32
CA THR A 107 -13.22 -5.42 8.31
C THR A 107 -12.04 -4.85 9.10
N THR A 108 -10.83 -5.29 8.83
CA THR A 108 -9.64 -4.87 9.58
C THR A 108 -8.72 -3.94 8.77
N VAL A 109 -7.92 -3.19 9.52
CA VAL A 109 -6.71 -2.54 9.04
C VAL A 109 -5.54 -3.19 9.76
N LYS A 110 -4.52 -3.59 9.01
CA LYS A 110 -3.29 -4.14 9.57
C LYS A 110 -2.12 -3.21 9.31
N LEU A 111 -1.27 -3.08 10.31
CA LEU A 111 -0.01 -2.32 10.22
C LEU A 111 1.15 -3.31 10.21
N TRP A 112 2.03 -3.12 9.23
CA TRP A 112 3.21 -3.94 9.02
C TRP A 112 4.45 -3.09 9.17
N SER A 113 5.42 -3.54 9.96
CA SER A 113 6.71 -2.87 10.08
C SER A 113 7.56 -3.14 8.83
N THR A 114 8.08 -2.08 8.21
CA THR A 114 8.94 -2.20 7.03
C THR A 114 10.39 -2.52 7.38
N SER A 115 10.73 -2.61 8.65
CA SER A 115 12.10 -2.80 9.13
C SER A 115 12.77 -3.99 8.45
N GLN A 116 13.95 -3.73 7.84
CA GLN A 116 14.73 -4.72 7.10
C GLN A 116 13.93 -5.44 5.99
N TYR A 117 12.89 -4.79 5.44
CA TYR A 117 11.98 -5.35 4.43
C TYR A 117 11.33 -6.67 4.84
N ARG A 118 11.13 -6.90 6.14
CA ARG A 118 10.52 -8.13 6.67
C ARG A 118 9.00 -8.07 6.70
N PHE A 119 8.43 -6.88 6.81
CA PHE A 119 6.97 -6.66 6.88
C PHE A 119 6.30 -7.53 7.95
N ALA A 120 6.88 -7.50 9.15
CA ALA A 120 6.29 -8.17 10.31
C ALA A 120 5.03 -7.44 10.76
N LEU A 121 4.00 -8.22 11.12
CA LEU A 121 2.75 -7.66 11.64
C LEU A 121 3.02 -6.91 12.94
N ASN A 122 2.66 -5.63 12.96
CA ASN A 122 2.80 -4.76 14.14
C ASN A 122 1.49 -4.68 14.93
N LYS A 123 0.38 -4.34 14.26
CA LYS A 123 -0.93 -4.20 14.89
C LYS A 123 -2.06 -4.60 13.95
N VAL A 124 -3.15 -5.06 14.54
CA VAL A 124 -4.45 -5.22 13.87
C VAL A 124 -5.39 -4.19 14.47
N LEU A 125 -5.92 -3.30 13.64
CA LEU A 125 -6.88 -2.28 14.05
C LEU A 125 -8.28 -2.81 13.79
N GLN A 126 -8.97 -3.17 14.85
CA GLN A 126 -10.32 -3.73 14.81
C GLN A 126 -11.33 -2.72 15.33
N GLY A 127 -12.52 -2.74 14.76
CA GLY A 127 -13.63 -1.88 15.18
C GLY A 127 -14.64 -1.60 14.07
N HIS A 128 -14.23 -1.64 12.82
CA HIS A 128 -15.17 -1.55 11.71
C HIS A 128 -16.04 -2.81 11.62
N GLN A 129 -17.29 -2.62 11.21
CA GLN A 129 -18.29 -3.69 11.14
C GLN A 129 -18.47 -4.23 9.72
N ARG A 130 -17.88 -3.55 8.72
CA ARG A 130 -17.95 -3.90 7.31
C ARG A 130 -16.61 -3.64 6.63
N TRP A 131 -16.55 -3.85 5.32
CA TRP A 131 -15.37 -3.62 4.50
C TRP A 131 -14.74 -2.27 4.80
N VAL A 132 -13.44 -2.26 4.97
CA VAL A 132 -12.66 -1.02 5.03
C VAL A 132 -12.18 -0.69 3.62
N TRP A 133 -12.57 0.49 3.14
CA TRP A 133 -12.32 0.90 1.75
C TRP A 133 -11.03 1.67 1.56
N ASP A 134 -10.65 2.43 2.55
CA ASP A 134 -9.56 3.38 2.41
C ASP A 134 -8.87 3.63 3.74
N VAL A 135 -7.59 3.95 3.64
CA VAL A 135 -6.74 4.37 4.77
C VAL A 135 -5.84 5.51 4.32
N SER A 136 -5.57 6.42 5.24
CA SER A 136 -4.66 7.53 5.01
C SER A 136 -3.90 7.84 6.29
N PHE A 137 -2.57 7.96 6.18
CA PHE A 137 -1.73 8.38 7.29
C PHE A 137 -1.75 9.90 7.48
N SER A 138 -1.57 10.36 8.72
CA SER A 138 -1.21 11.74 8.99
C SER A 138 0.22 12.04 8.51
N ALA A 139 0.52 13.31 8.29
CA ALA A 139 1.82 13.75 7.78
C ALA A 139 2.99 13.36 8.70
N ASP A 140 2.75 13.30 10.02
CA ASP A 140 3.73 12.88 11.03
C ASP A 140 3.81 11.36 11.24
N SER A 141 3.03 10.58 10.48
CA SER A 141 2.93 9.12 10.59
C SER A 141 2.42 8.60 11.95
N ALA A 142 1.87 9.48 12.81
CA ALA A 142 1.42 9.11 14.16
C ALA A 142 -0.03 8.62 14.19
N TYR A 143 -0.84 9.01 13.20
CA TYR A 143 -2.26 8.69 13.12
C TYR A 143 -2.62 8.13 11.75
N LEU A 144 -3.74 7.41 11.74
CA LEU A 144 -4.32 6.87 10.52
C LEU A 144 -5.82 7.08 10.55
N VAL A 145 -6.39 7.47 9.42
CA VAL A 145 -7.85 7.50 9.21
C VAL A 145 -8.24 6.34 8.33
N SER A 146 -9.26 5.60 8.73
CA SER A 146 -9.87 4.55 7.93
C SER A 146 -11.32 4.88 7.62
N ALA A 147 -11.78 4.49 6.43
CA ALA A 147 -13.16 4.65 5.99
C ALA A 147 -13.76 3.29 5.63
N SER A 148 -15.01 3.05 6.02
CA SER A 148 -15.66 1.76 5.87
C SER A 148 -17.06 1.89 5.31
N SER A 149 -17.57 0.79 4.73
CA SER A 149 -18.98 0.67 4.33
C SER A 149 -19.95 0.54 5.51
N ASP A 150 -19.46 0.52 6.75
CA ASP A 150 -20.27 0.70 7.96
C ASP A 150 -20.69 2.16 8.19
N HIS A 151 -20.34 3.08 7.27
CA HIS A 151 -20.61 4.52 7.32
C HIS A 151 -19.84 5.26 8.43
N VAL A 152 -18.78 4.66 8.94
CA VAL A 152 -17.94 5.25 9.98
C VAL A 152 -16.52 5.47 9.42
N ALA A 153 -15.97 6.65 9.64
CA ALA A 153 -14.53 6.90 9.55
C ALA A 153 -13.93 6.87 10.96
N ARG A 154 -12.79 6.24 11.12
CA ARG A 154 -12.10 6.13 12.41
C ARG A 154 -10.73 6.77 12.34
N LEU A 155 -10.42 7.55 13.37
CA LEU A 155 -9.07 8.06 13.60
C LEU A 155 -8.39 7.18 14.63
N TRP A 156 -7.27 6.57 14.24
CA TRP A 156 -6.48 5.67 15.07
C TRP A 156 -5.18 6.34 15.50
N GLU A 157 -4.84 6.22 16.77
CA GLU A 157 -3.49 6.50 17.25
C GLU A 157 -2.62 5.25 17.06
N LEU A 158 -1.55 5.37 16.29
CA LEU A 158 -0.78 4.18 15.88
C LEU A 158 0.08 3.63 17.00
N SER A 159 0.54 4.45 17.94
CA SER A 159 1.34 3.99 19.07
C SER A 159 0.54 3.08 20.02
N SER A 160 -0.75 3.36 20.22
CA SER A 160 -1.64 2.58 21.09
C SER A 160 -2.53 1.58 20.33
N GLY A 161 -2.76 1.81 19.05
CA GLY A 161 -3.73 1.05 18.26
C GLY A 161 -5.19 1.36 18.60
N LYS A 162 -5.45 2.43 19.34
CA LYS A 162 -6.79 2.79 19.80
C LYS A 162 -7.47 3.77 18.87
N THR A 163 -8.80 3.63 18.74
CA THR A 163 -9.64 4.62 18.09
C THR A 163 -9.73 5.86 18.97
N MET A 164 -9.29 7.00 18.42
CA MET A 164 -9.36 8.31 19.10
C MET A 164 -10.67 9.01 18.84
N ARG A 165 -11.20 8.87 17.63
CA ARG A 165 -12.46 9.48 17.21
C ARG A 165 -13.16 8.61 16.17
N GLN A 166 -14.50 8.72 16.15
CA GLN A 166 -15.35 8.14 15.12
C GLN A 166 -16.17 9.26 14.48
N TYR A 167 -16.23 9.22 13.15
CA TYR A 167 -17.03 10.14 12.37
C TYR A 167 -18.11 9.36 11.68
N ASN A 168 -19.38 9.57 12.07
CA ASN A 168 -20.48 8.87 11.46
C ASN A 168 -20.89 9.56 10.16
N GLY A 169 -21.01 8.80 9.09
CA GLY A 169 -21.52 9.29 7.82
C GLY A 169 -23.00 9.67 7.91
N HIS A 170 -23.43 10.58 7.03
CA HIS A 170 -24.83 10.92 6.93
C HIS A 170 -25.61 9.78 6.26
N HIS A 171 -26.68 9.34 6.94
CA HIS A 171 -27.65 8.43 6.38
C HIS A 171 -28.69 9.23 5.58
N ARG A 172 -28.79 8.93 4.30
CA ARG A 172 -29.91 9.35 3.46
C ARG A 172 -30.48 8.14 2.75
#